data_1ce09c69dc3a36ce19f38165d4c72380
#
_entry.id   1ce09c69dc3a36ce19f38165d4c72380
#
_cell.length_a   1.000
_cell.length_b   1.000
_cell.length_c   1.000
_cell.angle_alpha   90.00
_cell.angle_beta   90.00
_cell.angle_gamma   90.00
#
_symmetry.space_group_name_H-M   'P 1'
#
loop_
_entity.id
_entity.type
_entity.pdbx_description
1 polymer ?
#
loop_
_entity_poly.entity_id
_entity_poly.type
_entity_poly.pdbx_seq_one_letter_code
_entity_poly.pdbx_strand_id
1 'polypeptide(L)'
;MSKLSKPRPARRFWNWVQNDDGSRTLYLDGPIAEESWLGDEVTPKQFKEELLSGEGDITIWINSPGGDVFAANQIYNMLMDYKGKVTVKIDGIAASAASVIAMAGGDVFMSPVSMLMIHNPATIAIGDTEEMEKAIAMLEEIKESIINA
;
A
#
# COMPACT_ATOMS: atom_id res chain seq x y z
N MET A 1 35.40 5.23 -20.57
CA MET A 1 35.08 4.76 -19.19
C MET A 1 33.70 5.24 -18.83
N SER A 2 32.71 4.36 -18.97
CA SER A 2 31.31 4.63 -18.60
C SER A 2 31.23 4.72 -17.06
N LYS A 3 30.85 5.88 -16.53
CA LYS A 3 30.50 6.01 -15.11
C LYS A 3 29.22 5.21 -14.89
N LEU A 4 29.34 4.02 -14.33
CA LEU A 4 28.22 3.29 -13.75
C LEU A 4 27.55 4.24 -12.74
N SER A 5 26.36 4.72 -13.08
CA SER A 5 25.53 5.48 -12.16
C SER A 5 25.22 4.58 -10.96
N LYS A 6 25.54 5.08 -9.76
CA LYS A 6 25.11 4.38 -8.53
C LYS A 6 23.60 4.14 -8.61
N PRO A 7 23.11 2.94 -8.25
CA PRO A 7 21.68 2.70 -8.20
C PRO A 7 21.05 3.76 -7.28
N ARG A 8 19.96 4.38 -7.72
CA ARG A 8 19.22 5.30 -6.87
C ARG A 8 18.65 4.50 -5.70
N PRO A 9 18.75 5.00 -4.46
CA PRO A 9 18.12 4.32 -3.34
C PRO A 9 16.63 4.14 -3.63
N ALA A 10 16.09 2.96 -3.32
CA ALA A 10 14.67 2.67 -3.47
C ALA A 10 13.86 3.74 -2.73
N ARG A 11 12.93 4.39 -3.43
CA ARG A 11 12.11 5.45 -2.84
C ARG A 11 11.05 4.80 -1.97
N ARG A 12 11.09 5.05 -0.66
CA ARG A 12 10.02 4.65 0.25
C ARG A 12 8.71 5.34 -0.16
N PHE A 13 7.62 4.57 -0.20
CA PHE A 13 6.28 5.10 -0.45
C PHE A 13 5.53 5.44 0.84
N TRP A 14 6.17 5.31 2.02
CA TRP A 14 5.58 5.70 3.30
C TRP A 14 6.54 6.52 4.13
N ASN A 15 5.97 7.38 4.96
CA ASN A 15 6.69 8.20 5.92
C ASN A 15 5.87 8.41 7.18
N TRP A 16 6.49 8.22 8.33
CA TRP A 16 5.90 8.46 9.63
C TRP A 16 6.26 9.85 10.16
N VAL A 17 5.27 10.54 10.74
CA VAL A 17 5.45 11.80 11.44
C VAL A 17 4.84 11.68 12.83
N GLN A 18 5.63 12.04 13.85
CA GLN A 18 5.16 12.20 15.22
C GLN A 18 4.60 13.61 15.37
N ASN A 19 3.34 13.73 15.79
CA ASN A 19 2.69 15.01 16.00
C ASN A 19 2.96 15.55 17.43
N ASP A 20 2.81 16.84 17.63
CA ASP A 20 3.05 17.51 18.92
C ASP A 20 2.09 17.04 20.03
N ASP A 21 0.91 16.56 19.66
CA ASP A 21 -0.11 16.00 20.57
C ASP A 21 0.13 14.54 20.94
N GLY A 22 1.23 13.94 20.48
CA GLY A 22 1.59 12.55 20.72
C GLY A 22 0.96 11.55 19.73
N SER A 23 0.02 11.97 18.88
CA SER A 23 -0.51 11.13 17.81
C SER A 23 0.51 10.93 16.68
N ARG A 24 0.26 9.95 15.83
CA ARG A 24 1.13 9.67 14.69
C ARG A 24 0.39 9.77 13.38
N THR A 25 1.08 10.27 12.38
CA THR A 25 0.58 10.34 11.00
C THR A 25 1.46 9.51 10.09
N LEU A 26 0.83 8.68 9.28
CA LEU A 26 1.46 7.91 8.21
C LEU A 26 1.08 8.55 6.87
N TYR A 27 2.07 8.93 6.08
CA TYR A 27 1.88 9.36 4.70
C TYR A 27 2.20 8.21 3.76
N LEU A 28 1.24 7.84 2.91
CA LEU A 28 1.42 6.91 1.79
C LEU A 28 1.34 7.72 0.50
N ASP A 29 2.48 7.96 -0.13
CA ASP A 29 2.58 8.84 -1.30
C ASP A 29 3.31 8.17 -2.46
N GLY A 30 2.72 8.26 -3.64
CA GLY A 30 3.24 7.67 -4.86
C GLY A 30 2.94 6.18 -5.01
N PRO A 31 3.53 5.51 -6.01
CA PRO A 31 3.30 4.09 -6.28
C PRO A 31 3.68 3.20 -5.09
N ILE A 32 2.84 2.23 -4.79
CA ILE A 32 3.16 1.13 -3.89
C ILE A 32 4.12 0.23 -4.65
N ALA A 33 5.43 0.40 -4.39
CA ALA A 33 6.45 -0.08 -5.28
C ALA A 33 6.87 -1.52 -4.95
N GLU A 34 6.96 -2.33 -6.00
CA GLU A 34 7.53 -3.66 -5.95
C GLU A 34 8.98 -3.62 -5.48
N GLU A 35 9.78 -2.70 -6.02
CA GLU A 35 11.21 -2.59 -5.73
C GLU A 35 11.52 -2.15 -4.29
N SER A 36 10.67 -1.30 -3.71
CA SER A 36 10.87 -0.83 -2.33
C SER A 36 10.35 -1.81 -1.28
N TRP A 37 9.47 -2.73 -1.66
CA TRP A 37 8.88 -3.71 -0.75
C TRP A 37 9.60 -5.07 -0.78
N LEU A 38 10.08 -5.47 -1.96
CA LEU A 38 10.78 -6.72 -2.17
C LEU A 38 12.32 -6.56 -2.21
N GLY A 39 12.81 -5.32 -2.20
CA GLY A 39 14.24 -5.02 -2.18
C GLY A 39 14.88 -5.15 -0.81
N ASP A 40 16.20 -5.26 -0.78
CA ASP A 40 16.97 -5.47 0.46
C ASP A 40 16.91 -4.28 1.45
N GLU A 41 16.50 -3.08 0.99
CA GLU A 41 16.55 -1.85 1.77
C GLU A 41 15.23 -1.48 2.47
N VAL A 42 14.08 -2.00 1.99
CA VAL A 42 12.77 -1.66 2.54
C VAL A 42 11.88 -2.90 2.57
N THR A 43 11.63 -3.43 3.75
CA THR A 43 10.96 -4.71 3.94
C THR A 43 9.59 -4.57 4.60
N PRO A 44 8.67 -5.53 4.40
CA PRO A 44 7.42 -5.64 5.18
C PRO A 44 7.67 -5.63 6.69
N LYS A 45 8.77 -6.21 7.12
CA LYS A 45 9.21 -6.23 8.51
C LYS A 45 9.46 -4.82 9.03
N GLN A 46 10.16 -3.97 8.26
CA GLN A 46 10.43 -2.59 8.63
C GLN A 46 9.14 -1.78 8.77
N PHE A 47 8.20 -1.92 7.83
CA PHE A 47 6.89 -1.27 7.95
C PHE A 47 6.18 -1.67 9.25
N LYS A 48 6.16 -2.96 9.56
CA LYS A 48 5.55 -3.50 10.78
C LYS A 48 6.23 -2.99 12.04
N GLU A 49 7.56 -2.97 12.07
CA GLU A 49 8.34 -2.45 13.19
C GLU A 49 8.05 -0.97 13.43
N GLU A 50 7.99 -0.17 12.39
CA GLU A 50 7.66 1.25 12.48
C GLU A 50 6.19 1.47 12.91
N LEU A 51 5.25 0.67 12.40
CA LEU A 51 3.85 0.72 12.82
C LEU A 51 3.71 0.45 14.34
N LEU A 52 4.41 -0.56 14.83
CA LEU A 52 4.36 -1.00 16.22
C LEU A 52 5.30 -0.24 17.16
N SER A 53 6.11 0.68 16.65
CA SER A 53 7.06 1.47 17.46
C SER A 53 6.40 2.50 18.35
N GLY A 54 5.11 2.77 18.18
CA GLY A 54 4.33 3.69 19.00
C GLY A 54 2.94 3.14 19.26
N GLU A 55 2.26 3.76 20.20
CA GLU A 55 0.91 3.41 20.62
C GLU A 55 -0.07 4.53 20.28
N GLY A 56 -1.37 4.25 20.46
CA GLY A 56 -2.43 5.24 20.26
C GLY A 56 -2.97 5.28 18.84
N ASP A 57 -3.82 6.25 18.58
CA ASP A 57 -4.50 6.38 17.30
C ASP A 57 -3.57 6.89 16.22
N ILE A 58 -3.81 6.44 14.99
CA ILE A 58 -3.04 6.87 13.82
C ILE A 58 -3.94 7.44 12.74
N THR A 59 -3.43 8.45 12.03
CA THR A 59 -4.04 8.99 10.83
C THR A 59 -3.18 8.63 9.63
N ILE A 60 -3.79 8.10 8.58
CA ILE A 60 -3.12 7.73 7.33
C ILE A 60 -3.58 8.68 6.23
N TRP A 61 -2.65 9.42 5.65
CA TRP A 61 -2.90 10.19 4.44
C TRP A 61 -2.48 9.39 3.22
N ILE A 62 -3.39 9.26 2.25
CA ILE A 62 -3.15 8.47 1.04
C ILE A 62 -3.21 9.38 -0.18
N ASN A 63 -2.15 9.36 -0.97
CA ASN A 63 -2.07 9.91 -2.31
C ASN A 63 -1.28 8.97 -3.21
N SER A 64 -1.95 7.93 -3.71
CA SER A 64 -1.29 6.83 -4.43
C SER A 64 -2.13 6.32 -5.60
N PRO A 65 -1.52 6.11 -6.76
CA PRO A 65 -2.18 5.46 -7.90
C PRO A 65 -2.33 3.94 -7.74
N GLY A 66 -1.82 3.37 -6.64
CA GLY A 66 -1.73 1.94 -6.42
C GLY A 66 -0.36 1.37 -6.73
N GLY A 67 -0.31 0.12 -7.10
CA GLY A 67 0.92 -0.63 -7.40
C GLY A 67 0.78 -2.09 -7.03
N ASP A 68 1.72 -2.62 -6.26
CA ASP A 68 1.73 -4.02 -5.85
C ASP A 68 0.58 -4.36 -4.90
N VAL A 69 -0.30 -5.25 -5.34
CA VAL A 69 -1.49 -5.66 -4.58
C VAL A 69 -1.14 -6.53 -3.38
N PHE A 70 -0.08 -7.33 -3.45
CA PHE A 70 0.33 -8.18 -2.33
C PHE A 70 0.91 -7.35 -1.20
N ALA A 71 1.71 -6.33 -1.52
CA ALA A 71 2.18 -5.35 -0.55
C ALA A 71 1.01 -4.60 0.10
N ALA A 72 0.03 -4.17 -0.68
CA ALA A 72 -1.15 -3.50 -0.16
C ALA A 72 -1.99 -4.39 0.76
N ASN A 73 -2.21 -5.65 0.39
CA ASN A 73 -2.93 -6.62 1.21
C ASN A 73 -2.21 -6.87 2.54
N GLN A 74 -0.88 -6.92 2.51
CA GLN A 74 -0.09 -7.11 3.72
C GLN A 74 -0.17 -5.88 4.66
N ILE A 75 -0.11 -4.67 4.10
CA ILE A 75 -0.31 -3.43 4.85
C ILE A 75 -1.73 -3.38 5.43
N TYR A 76 -2.74 -3.71 4.64
CA TYR A 76 -4.13 -3.80 5.09
C TYR A 76 -4.25 -4.69 6.33
N ASN A 77 -3.71 -5.91 6.28
CA ASN A 77 -3.76 -6.84 7.41
C ASN A 77 -3.03 -6.30 8.64
N MET A 78 -1.86 -5.67 8.47
CA MET A 78 -1.13 -5.05 9.58
C MET A 78 -1.92 -3.92 10.24
N LEU A 79 -2.66 -3.12 9.45
CA LEU A 79 -3.50 -2.04 9.96
C LEU A 79 -4.76 -2.57 10.65
N MET A 80 -5.36 -3.65 10.13
CA MET A 80 -6.50 -4.30 10.75
C MET A 80 -6.15 -4.91 12.12
N ASP A 81 -4.93 -5.42 12.25
CA ASP A 81 -4.43 -5.98 13.51
C ASP A 81 -3.94 -4.91 14.50
N TYR A 82 -3.84 -3.65 14.06
CA TYR A 82 -3.39 -2.56 14.91
C TYR A 82 -4.40 -2.24 16.01
N LYS A 83 -3.94 -2.07 17.26
CA LYS A 83 -4.82 -1.90 18.43
C LYS A 83 -5.43 -0.50 18.56
N GLY A 84 -4.78 0.53 18.02
CA GLY A 84 -5.28 1.90 18.00
C GLY A 84 -6.31 2.11 16.90
N LYS A 85 -7.05 3.22 16.98
CA LYS A 85 -7.96 3.62 15.89
C LYS A 85 -7.13 4.03 14.66
N VAL A 86 -7.53 3.51 13.50
CA VAL A 86 -6.97 3.88 12.21
C VAL A 86 -7.97 4.79 11.49
N THR A 87 -7.56 6.02 11.22
CA THR A 87 -8.33 6.99 10.42
C THR A 87 -7.62 7.22 9.10
N VAL A 88 -8.32 7.03 8.00
CA VAL A 88 -7.77 7.26 6.65
C VAL A 88 -8.30 8.58 6.09
N LYS A 89 -7.41 9.34 5.46
CA LYS A 89 -7.74 10.57 4.72
C LYS A 89 -7.16 10.46 3.31
N ILE A 90 -8.01 10.57 2.31
CA ILE A 90 -7.58 10.56 0.91
C ILE A 90 -7.27 11.99 0.50
N ASP A 91 -6.00 12.28 0.29
CA ASP A 91 -5.53 13.63 -0.06
C ASP A 91 -5.82 13.97 -1.53
N GLY A 92 -5.31 13.18 -2.45
CA GLY A 92 -5.59 13.34 -3.89
C GLY A 92 -6.32 12.13 -4.46
N ILE A 93 -5.67 10.99 -4.40
CA ILE A 93 -6.18 9.74 -4.96
C ILE A 93 -5.80 8.53 -4.11
N ALA A 94 -6.72 7.60 -3.97
CA ALA A 94 -6.46 6.24 -3.52
C ALA A 94 -6.98 5.28 -4.60
N ALA A 95 -6.11 4.86 -5.50
CA ALA A 95 -6.49 4.05 -6.65
C ALA A 95 -5.92 2.64 -6.57
N SER A 96 -6.66 1.67 -7.13
CA SER A 96 -6.19 0.29 -7.29
C SER A 96 -5.77 -0.30 -5.92
N ALA A 97 -4.54 -0.82 -5.81
CA ALA A 97 -4.01 -1.39 -4.56
C ALA A 97 -4.08 -0.41 -3.36
N ALA A 98 -3.98 0.91 -3.59
CA ALA A 98 -4.12 1.90 -2.53
C ALA A 98 -5.55 1.99 -1.98
N SER A 99 -6.57 1.64 -2.77
CA SER A 99 -7.94 1.58 -2.30
C SER A 99 -8.16 0.45 -1.27
N VAL A 100 -7.43 -0.65 -1.40
CA VAL A 100 -7.44 -1.74 -0.42
C VAL A 100 -6.90 -1.26 0.92
N ILE A 101 -5.78 -0.54 0.92
CA ILE A 101 -5.22 0.04 2.16
C ILE A 101 -6.21 1.01 2.80
N ALA A 102 -6.90 1.83 2.00
CA ALA A 102 -7.89 2.77 2.50
C ALA A 102 -9.01 2.08 3.29
N MET A 103 -9.41 0.88 2.89
CA MET A 103 -10.46 0.10 3.56
C MET A 103 -10.06 -0.42 4.95
N ALA A 104 -8.79 -0.36 5.33
CA ALA A 104 -8.35 -0.67 6.69
C ALA A 104 -8.70 0.44 7.71
N GLY A 105 -9.12 1.61 7.26
CA GLY A 105 -9.57 2.70 8.13
C GLY A 105 -10.92 2.41 8.78
N GLY A 106 -11.03 2.60 10.09
CA GLY A 106 -12.32 2.60 10.77
C GLY A 106 -13.20 3.78 10.33
N ASP A 107 -12.56 4.90 9.96
CA ASP A 107 -13.16 6.05 9.28
C ASP A 107 -12.33 6.39 8.04
N VAL A 108 -12.99 6.65 6.93
CA VAL A 108 -12.35 7.08 5.68
C VAL A 108 -12.93 8.44 5.26
N PHE A 109 -12.07 9.45 5.23
CA PHE A 109 -12.46 10.81 4.84
C PHE A 109 -11.96 11.13 3.43
N MET A 110 -12.82 11.73 2.65
CA MET A 110 -12.53 12.22 1.30
C MET A 110 -12.91 13.69 1.18
N SER A 111 -12.08 14.48 0.51
CA SER A 111 -12.47 15.82 0.09
C SER A 111 -13.35 15.76 -1.17
N PRO A 112 -14.11 16.82 -1.49
CA PRO A 112 -14.93 16.85 -2.71
C PRO A 112 -14.14 16.69 -4.01
N VAL A 113 -12.82 16.88 -3.97
CA VAL A 113 -11.92 16.79 -5.13
C VAL A 113 -10.98 15.59 -5.07
N SER A 114 -11.00 14.82 -3.99
CA SER A 114 -10.22 13.58 -3.91
C SER A 114 -10.96 12.42 -4.59
N MET A 115 -10.21 11.39 -4.98
CA MET A 115 -10.73 10.25 -5.74
C MET A 115 -10.38 8.93 -5.05
N LEU A 116 -11.37 8.05 -4.98
CA LEU A 116 -11.19 6.63 -4.67
C LEU A 116 -11.54 5.81 -5.91
N MET A 117 -10.61 4.99 -6.40
CA MET A 117 -10.82 4.17 -7.58
C MET A 117 -10.54 2.71 -7.30
N ILE A 118 -11.56 1.88 -7.53
CA ILE A 118 -11.50 0.43 -7.43
C ILE A 118 -11.68 -0.16 -8.82
N HIS A 119 -10.82 -1.09 -9.20
CA HIS A 119 -10.92 -1.80 -10.47
C HIS A 119 -10.48 -3.26 -10.33
N ASN A 120 -10.83 -4.09 -11.31
CA ASN A 120 -10.35 -5.46 -11.36
C ASN A 120 -8.82 -5.51 -11.46
N PRO A 121 -8.17 -6.50 -10.81
CA PRO A 121 -6.74 -6.69 -10.95
C PRO A 121 -6.36 -7.02 -12.40
N ALA A 122 -5.16 -6.63 -12.80
CA ALA A 122 -4.59 -6.92 -14.10
C ALA A 122 -3.15 -7.41 -13.96
N THR A 123 -2.72 -8.27 -14.87
CA THR A 123 -1.34 -8.73 -14.96
C THR A 123 -0.92 -8.91 -16.42
N ILE A 124 0.37 -9.13 -16.62
CA ILE A 124 0.93 -9.55 -17.90
C ILE A 124 1.44 -10.98 -17.71
N ALA A 125 0.98 -11.90 -18.55
CA ALA A 125 1.43 -13.27 -18.55
C ALA A 125 2.01 -13.64 -19.92
N ILE A 126 3.09 -14.41 -19.91
CA ILE A 126 3.77 -14.91 -21.12
C ILE A 126 4.06 -16.39 -20.87
N GLY A 127 3.67 -17.22 -21.80
CA GLY A 127 3.89 -18.66 -21.70
C GLY A 127 2.91 -19.46 -22.56
N ASP A 128 2.79 -20.72 -22.25
CA ASP A 128 1.84 -21.64 -22.89
C ASP A 128 0.43 -21.57 -22.24
N THR A 129 -0.44 -22.47 -22.65
CA THR A 129 -1.82 -22.52 -22.15
C THR A 129 -1.87 -22.73 -20.64
N GLU A 130 -0.99 -23.55 -20.08
CA GLU A 130 -0.96 -23.82 -18.64
C GLU A 130 -0.58 -22.54 -17.84
N GLU A 131 0.40 -21.79 -18.34
CA GLU A 131 0.81 -20.51 -17.71
C GLU A 131 -0.31 -19.45 -17.80
N MET A 132 -1.07 -19.43 -18.89
CA MET A 132 -2.24 -18.54 -19.02
C MET A 132 -3.34 -18.92 -18.04
N GLU A 133 -3.64 -20.19 -17.87
CA GLU A 133 -4.64 -20.69 -16.91
C GLU A 133 -4.24 -20.36 -15.47
N LYS A 134 -2.96 -20.48 -15.12
CA LYS A 134 -2.44 -20.07 -13.81
C LYS A 134 -2.59 -18.56 -13.57
N ALA A 135 -2.33 -17.74 -14.58
CA ALA A 135 -2.49 -16.30 -14.48
C ALA A 135 -3.96 -15.89 -14.27
N ILE A 136 -4.90 -16.55 -14.97
CA ILE A 136 -6.33 -16.34 -14.79
C ILE A 136 -6.74 -16.71 -13.37
N ALA A 137 -6.36 -17.88 -12.88
CA ALA A 137 -6.68 -18.34 -11.53
C ALA A 137 -6.13 -17.37 -10.47
N MET A 138 -4.91 -16.89 -10.63
CA MET A 138 -4.29 -15.90 -9.73
C MET A 138 -5.09 -14.59 -9.71
N LEU A 139 -5.53 -14.08 -10.86
CA LEU A 139 -6.32 -12.86 -10.95
C LEU A 139 -7.68 -13.00 -10.24
N GLU A 140 -8.34 -14.16 -10.35
CA GLU A 140 -9.59 -14.45 -9.63
C GLU A 140 -9.38 -14.42 -8.11
N GLU A 141 -8.32 -15.04 -7.60
CA GLU A 141 -7.97 -15.01 -6.17
C GLU A 141 -7.66 -13.59 -5.68
N ILE A 142 -6.92 -12.80 -6.46
CA ILE A 142 -6.64 -11.40 -6.13
C ILE A 142 -7.93 -10.59 -6.11
N LYS A 143 -8.82 -10.80 -7.08
CA LYS A 143 -10.12 -10.13 -7.12
C LYS A 143 -10.95 -10.41 -5.88
N GLU A 144 -11.03 -11.67 -5.46
CA GLU A 144 -11.72 -12.05 -4.22
C GLU A 144 -11.09 -11.36 -3.00
N SER A 145 -9.77 -11.25 -2.93
CA SER A 145 -9.10 -10.55 -1.82
C SER A 145 -9.45 -9.07 -1.78
N ILE A 146 -9.59 -8.41 -2.93
CA ILE A 146 -10.01 -7.00 -3.04
C ILE A 146 -11.47 -6.84 -2.60
N ILE A 147 -12.35 -7.78 -2.97
CA ILE A 147 -13.76 -7.75 -2.58
C ILE A 147 -13.92 -7.90 -1.06
N ASN A 148 -13.05 -8.66 -0.43
CA ASN A 148 -13.10 -8.92 1.01
C ASN A 148 -12.50 -7.80 1.87
N ALA A 149 -11.77 -6.87 1.27
CA ALA A 149 -11.23 -5.71 1.96
C ALA A 149 -12.30 -4.61 2.12
#